data_855e997fe32194e7efad025fe653c47c
#
_entry.id   855e997fe32194e7efad025fe653c47c
#
_cell.length_a   1.000
_cell.length_b   1.000
_cell.length_c   1.000
_cell.angle_alpha   90.00
_cell.angle_beta   90.00
_cell.angle_gamma   90.00
#
_symmetry.space_group_name_H-M   'P 1'
#
loop_
_entity.id
_entity.type
_entity.pdbx_description
1 polymer ?
#
loop_
_entity_poly.entity_id
_entity_poly.type
_entity_poly.pdbx_seq_one_letter_code
_entity_poly.pdbx_strand_id
1 'polypeptide(L)'
;MKEPGTLAWKDAAASTPFRGALERLAAVGYGLTYDAIVRGFPPYQMLLDEVAAYVGRSGRTGSPRSAVRVLDVSCGTGTVAARLARDDYAVVALDAVEHLVAVARRRYGSARNVAFHHLDVARDPVPGAGSFDALVSMHTLYWHPNPLGVLEACRRALKAGGHGVFLTYARPARVVRTFRQIRARQGLGAAARALRWLVPTATFEMFRQYEPQYLNRDEFERLLARAGFEVLEVRATFLADLSLLAWVRARNVAGAQA
;
A
#
# COMPACT_ATOMS: atom_id res chain seq x y z
N MET A 1 12.26 34.47 -6.91
CA MET A 1 11.22 33.55 -6.43
C MET A 1 10.86 32.67 -7.63
N LYS A 2 11.43 31.46 -7.73
CA LYS A 2 11.10 30.49 -8.81
C LYS A 2 9.92 29.67 -8.31
N GLU A 3 8.85 29.68 -9.08
CA GLU A 3 7.70 28.78 -8.86
C GLU A 3 8.15 27.32 -8.90
N PRO A 4 7.61 26.43 -8.05
CA PRO A 4 7.90 25.01 -8.15
C PRO A 4 7.33 24.49 -9.47
N GLY A 5 8.25 24.14 -10.38
CA GLY A 5 7.91 23.67 -11.72
C GLY A 5 6.91 22.52 -11.66
N THR A 6 5.80 22.71 -12.34
CA THR A 6 4.95 21.64 -12.85
C THR A 6 5.86 20.62 -13.51
N LEU A 7 6.00 19.44 -12.89
CA LEU A 7 6.61 18.28 -13.53
C LEU A 7 5.73 17.95 -14.73
N ALA A 8 6.14 18.51 -15.90
CA ALA A 8 5.58 18.13 -17.17
C ALA A 8 5.82 16.64 -17.33
N TRP A 9 4.79 15.85 -17.26
CA TRP A 9 4.74 14.50 -17.78
C TRP A 9 5.16 14.63 -19.24
N LYS A 10 6.38 14.23 -19.54
CA LYS A 10 6.72 13.89 -20.91
C LYS A 10 5.74 12.80 -21.28
N ASP A 11 4.86 13.17 -22.21
CA ASP A 11 3.88 12.28 -22.77
C ASP A 11 4.47 10.89 -22.92
N ALA A 12 3.84 9.90 -22.28
CA ALA A 12 4.11 8.49 -22.50
C ALA A 12 3.60 8.12 -23.91
N ALA A 13 3.97 8.96 -24.89
CA ALA A 13 3.79 8.74 -26.29
C ALA A 13 4.74 7.64 -26.71
N ALA A 14 4.16 6.52 -27.12
CA ALA A 14 4.78 5.41 -27.80
C ALA A 14 5.80 4.60 -26.99
N SER A 15 5.35 3.97 -25.90
CA SER A 15 5.97 2.71 -25.50
C SER A 15 5.71 1.70 -26.63
N THR A 16 6.77 1.23 -27.30
CA THR A 16 6.60 0.14 -28.26
C THR A 16 5.91 -1.04 -27.57
N PRO A 17 5.05 -1.84 -28.27
CA PRO A 17 4.33 -2.98 -27.68
C PRO A 17 5.24 -3.94 -26.90
N PHE A 18 6.50 -4.04 -27.30
CA PHE A 18 7.54 -4.84 -26.68
C PHE A 18 7.95 -4.28 -25.30
N ARG A 19 8.05 -2.96 -25.16
CA ARG A 19 8.43 -2.30 -23.90
C ARG A 19 7.35 -2.46 -22.83
N GLY A 20 6.08 -2.28 -23.18
CA GLY A 20 4.95 -2.49 -22.28
C GLY A 20 4.77 -3.97 -21.87
N ALA A 21 5.18 -4.92 -22.72
CA ALA A 21 5.20 -6.34 -22.38
C ALA A 21 6.31 -6.67 -21.36
N LEU A 22 7.50 -6.09 -21.55
CA LEU A 22 8.64 -6.28 -20.63
C LEU A 22 8.37 -5.68 -19.24
N GLU A 23 7.73 -4.51 -19.21
CA GLU A 23 7.30 -3.86 -17.97
C GLU A 23 6.26 -4.68 -17.21
N ARG A 24 5.28 -5.24 -17.93
CA ARG A 24 4.29 -6.16 -17.34
C ARG A 24 4.94 -7.44 -16.82
N LEU A 25 5.88 -8.02 -17.57
CA LEU A 25 6.63 -9.20 -17.14
C LEU A 25 7.48 -8.90 -15.90
N ALA A 26 8.13 -7.74 -15.84
CA ALA A 26 8.89 -7.31 -14.68
C ALA A 26 8.00 -7.09 -13.44
N ALA A 27 6.84 -6.44 -13.61
CA ALA A 27 5.89 -6.22 -12.51
C ALA A 27 5.29 -7.54 -12.01
N VAL A 28 4.93 -8.44 -12.91
CA VAL A 28 4.44 -9.79 -12.59
C VAL A 28 5.53 -10.61 -11.91
N GLY A 29 6.74 -10.63 -12.49
CA GLY A 29 7.88 -11.34 -11.93
C GLY A 29 8.24 -10.82 -10.53
N TYR A 30 8.23 -9.51 -10.34
CA TYR A 30 8.43 -8.90 -9.02
C TYR A 30 7.33 -9.29 -8.04
N GLY A 31 6.05 -9.18 -8.43
CA GLY A 31 4.93 -9.54 -7.56
C GLY A 31 4.97 -11.00 -7.11
N LEU A 32 5.28 -11.92 -8.01
CA LEU A 32 5.42 -13.34 -7.69
C LEU A 32 6.65 -13.62 -6.81
N THR A 33 7.79 -12.98 -7.12
CA THR A 33 9.03 -13.09 -6.34
C THR A 33 8.85 -12.45 -4.97
N TYR A 34 8.22 -11.27 -4.91
CA TYR A 34 7.90 -10.57 -3.67
C TYR A 34 7.05 -11.43 -2.75
N ASP A 35 5.99 -12.06 -3.27
CA ASP A 35 5.16 -12.95 -2.50
C ASP A 35 5.93 -14.16 -1.92
N ALA A 36 6.81 -14.76 -2.71
CA ALA A 36 7.69 -15.83 -2.23
C ALA A 36 8.67 -15.35 -1.14
N ILE A 37 9.16 -14.11 -1.26
CA ILE A 37 10.06 -13.49 -0.30
C ILE A 37 9.34 -13.20 1.02
N VAL A 38 8.14 -12.59 0.97
CA VAL A 38 7.42 -12.15 2.18
C VAL A 38 6.72 -13.30 2.89
N ARG A 39 6.46 -14.41 2.19
CA ARG A 39 5.85 -15.59 2.79
C ARG A 39 6.79 -16.19 3.85
N GLY A 40 6.31 -16.25 5.11
CA GLY A 40 7.12 -16.71 6.22
C GLY A 40 8.31 -15.81 6.58
N PHE A 41 8.31 -14.53 6.12
CA PHE A 41 9.30 -13.54 6.51
C PHE A 41 8.84 -12.80 7.76
N PRO A 42 9.43 -13.05 8.95
CA PRO A 42 8.91 -12.55 10.22
C PRO A 42 8.72 -11.02 10.26
N PRO A 43 9.65 -10.18 9.76
CA PRO A 43 9.42 -8.73 9.77
C PRO A 43 8.19 -8.30 8.96
N TYR A 44 7.85 -9.01 7.88
CA TYR A 44 6.65 -8.71 7.10
C TYR A 44 5.38 -9.21 7.81
N GLN A 45 5.44 -10.36 8.49
CA GLN A 45 4.32 -10.84 9.29
C GLN A 45 4.01 -9.87 10.44
N MET A 46 5.05 -9.36 11.12
CA MET A 46 4.88 -8.32 12.14
C MET A 46 4.25 -7.04 11.58
N LEU A 47 4.63 -6.65 10.36
CA LEU A 47 4.03 -5.50 9.67
C LEU A 47 2.54 -5.75 9.34
N LEU A 48 2.18 -6.96 8.91
CA LEU A 48 0.78 -7.33 8.68
C LEU A 48 -0.06 -7.29 9.96
N ASP A 49 0.51 -7.79 11.08
CA ASP A 49 -0.14 -7.78 12.39
C ASP A 49 -0.33 -6.33 12.88
N GLU A 50 0.66 -5.48 12.66
CA GLU A 50 0.59 -4.05 12.95
C GLU A 50 -0.53 -3.37 12.16
N VAL A 51 -0.61 -3.58 10.83
CA VAL A 51 -1.66 -3.05 9.97
C VAL A 51 -3.04 -3.54 10.43
N ALA A 52 -3.17 -4.83 10.72
CA ALA A 52 -4.42 -5.41 11.21
C ALA A 52 -4.84 -4.80 12.56
N ALA A 53 -3.89 -4.51 13.46
CA ALA A 53 -4.16 -3.84 14.73
C ALA A 53 -4.71 -2.41 14.51
N TYR A 54 -4.18 -1.64 13.55
CA TYR A 54 -4.74 -0.33 13.22
C TYR A 54 -6.13 -0.42 12.60
N VAL A 55 -6.39 -1.41 11.72
CA VAL A 55 -7.74 -1.67 11.20
C VAL A 55 -8.69 -2.01 12.35
N GLY A 56 -8.22 -2.77 13.35
CA GLY A 56 -9.00 -3.11 14.54
C GLY A 56 -9.44 -1.88 15.37
N ARG A 57 -8.65 -0.80 15.36
CA ARG A 57 -9.01 0.48 16.02
C ARG A 57 -10.09 1.26 15.28
N SER A 58 -10.34 0.91 13.99
CA SER A 58 -11.28 1.61 13.11
C SER A 58 -12.72 1.11 13.26
N GLY A 59 -12.92 -0.05 13.89
CA GLY A 59 -14.25 -0.61 14.15
C GLY A 59 -15.00 0.19 15.22
N ARG A 60 -16.34 0.28 15.05
CA ARG A 60 -17.19 0.83 16.12
C ARG A 60 -17.16 -0.12 17.32
N THR A 61 -16.94 0.44 18.50
CA THR A 61 -16.97 -0.32 19.75
C THR A 61 -18.27 -1.13 19.85
N GLY A 62 -18.17 -2.45 20.04
CA GLY A 62 -19.32 -3.35 20.15
C GLY A 62 -19.87 -3.92 18.84
N SER A 63 -19.37 -3.48 17.67
CA SER A 63 -19.76 -4.10 16.40
C SER A 63 -18.93 -5.36 16.11
N PRO A 64 -19.53 -6.45 15.58
CA PRO A 64 -18.75 -7.60 15.14
C PRO A 64 -17.86 -7.21 13.97
N ARG A 65 -16.66 -7.82 13.86
CA ARG A 65 -15.72 -7.52 12.76
C ARG A 65 -16.29 -7.83 11.39
N SER A 66 -17.17 -8.81 11.28
CA SER A 66 -17.88 -9.16 10.03
C SER A 66 -18.79 -8.05 9.49
N ALA A 67 -19.21 -7.11 10.33
CA ALA A 67 -19.94 -5.92 9.92
C ALA A 67 -19.04 -4.76 9.46
N VAL A 68 -17.70 -4.85 9.67
CA VAL A 68 -16.75 -3.83 9.28
C VAL A 68 -16.26 -4.11 7.85
N ARG A 69 -16.51 -3.17 6.94
CA ARG A 69 -16.08 -3.25 5.55
C ARG A 69 -14.73 -2.61 5.37
N VAL A 70 -13.76 -3.38 4.88
CA VAL A 70 -12.39 -2.92 4.66
C VAL A 70 -12.05 -2.94 3.17
N LEU A 71 -11.43 -1.86 2.67
CA LEU A 71 -10.88 -1.77 1.33
C LEU A 71 -9.36 -1.98 1.39
N ASP A 72 -8.84 -2.95 0.64
CA ASP A 72 -7.39 -3.17 0.43
C ASP A 72 -7.00 -2.66 -0.95
N VAL A 73 -6.26 -1.55 -1.00
CA VAL A 73 -5.89 -0.84 -2.23
C VAL A 73 -4.48 -1.22 -2.66
N SER A 74 -4.34 -1.68 -3.91
CA SER A 74 -3.14 -2.31 -4.47
C SER A 74 -2.78 -3.57 -3.69
N CYS A 75 -3.73 -4.49 -3.64
CA CYS A 75 -3.67 -5.69 -2.82
C CYS A 75 -2.60 -6.71 -3.29
N GLY A 76 -2.05 -6.54 -4.49
CA GLY A 76 -1.08 -7.47 -5.06
C GLY A 76 -1.61 -8.91 -5.10
N THR A 77 -0.88 -9.84 -4.53
CA THR A 77 -1.27 -11.26 -4.42
C THR A 77 -2.24 -11.56 -3.29
N GLY A 78 -2.82 -10.51 -2.63
CA GLY A 78 -3.91 -10.64 -1.67
C GLY A 78 -3.49 -10.95 -0.23
N THR A 79 -2.23 -10.76 0.14
CA THR A 79 -1.73 -11.16 1.46
C THR A 79 -2.37 -10.37 2.60
N VAL A 80 -2.55 -9.05 2.43
CA VAL A 80 -3.22 -8.18 3.41
C VAL A 80 -4.71 -8.53 3.50
N ALA A 81 -5.39 -8.60 2.35
CA ALA A 81 -6.79 -8.97 2.28
C ALA A 81 -7.07 -10.31 2.99
N ALA A 82 -6.24 -11.32 2.73
CA ALA A 82 -6.35 -12.64 3.36
C ALA A 82 -6.07 -12.59 4.87
N ARG A 83 -5.16 -11.72 5.34
CA ARG A 83 -4.90 -11.53 6.77
C ARG A 83 -6.13 -10.92 7.47
N LEU A 84 -6.72 -9.89 6.87
CA LEU A 84 -7.91 -9.24 7.39
C LEU A 84 -9.15 -10.15 7.33
N ALA A 85 -9.31 -10.91 6.25
CA ALA A 85 -10.41 -11.88 6.13
C ALA A 85 -10.35 -12.98 7.20
N ARG A 86 -9.16 -13.42 7.61
CA ARG A 86 -8.99 -14.35 8.75
C ARG A 86 -9.40 -13.73 10.09
N ASP A 87 -9.34 -12.41 10.21
CA ASP A 87 -9.83 -11.66 11.37
C ASP A 87 -11.33 -11.34 11.28
N ASP A 88 -12.04 -11.97 10.32
CA ASP A 88 -13.47 -11.88 10.08
C ASP A 88 -13.97 -10.53 9.53
N TYR A 89 -13.09 -9.71 8.95
CA TYR A 89 -13.51 -8.50 8.23
C TYR A 89 -14.12 -8.81 6.87
N ALA A 90 -15.10 -7.99 6.43
CA ALA A 90 -15.60 -8.01 5.05
C ALA A 90 -14.67 -7.20 4.13
N VAL A 91 -13.86 -7.88 3.31
CA VAL A 91 -12.78 -7.25 2.55
C VAL A 91 -13.11 -7.14 1.06
N VAL A 92 -12.92 -5.95 0.51
CA VAL A 92 -12.84 -5.71 -0.94
C VAL A 92 -11.40 -5.36 -1.26
N ALA A 93 -10.78 -6.07 -2.18
CA ALA A 93 -9.37 -5.92 -2.52
C ALA A 93 -9.20 -5.57 -4.00
N LEU A 94 -8.45 -4.51 -4.28
CA LEU A 94 -8.27 -3.94 -5.62
C LEU A 94 -6.80 -3.95 -6.02
N ASP A 95 -6.52 -4.30 -7.29
CA ASP A 95 -5.19 -4.10 -7.87
C ASP A 95 -5.30 -3.81 -9.37
N ALA A 96 -4.44 -2.93 -9.88
CA ALA A 96 -4.39 -2.56 -11.29
C ALA A 96 -3.69 -3.62 -12.17
N VAL A 97 -3.03 -4.62 -11.58
CA VAL A 97 -2.32 -5.69 -12.28
C VAL A 97 -3.16 -6.96 -12.28
N GLU A 98 -3.80 -7.23 -13.41
CA GLU A 98 -4.73 -8.36 -13.59
C GLU A 98 -4.14 -9.71 -13.15
N HIS A 99 -2.88 -9.96 -13.48
CA HIS A 99 -2.20 -11.21 -13.12
C HIS A 99 -2.08 -11.39 -11.59
N LEU A 100 -1.79 -10.31 -10.84
CA LEU A 100 -1.71 -10.36 -9.37
C LEU A 100 -3.08 -10.65 -8.78
N VAL A 101 -4.14 -10.03 -9.30
CA VAL A 101 -5.54 -10.32 -8.91
C VAL A 101 -5.90 -11.77 -9.20
N ALA A 102 -5.49 -12.30 -10.36
CA ALA A 102 -5.73 -13.71 -10.68
C ALA A 102 -5.01 -14.66 -9.70
N VAL A 103 -3.80 -14.33 -9.26
CA VAL A 103 -3.08 -15.06 -8.20
C VAL A 103 -3.82 -14.97 -6.87
N ALA A 104 -4.26 -13.77 -6.47
CA ALA A 104 -5.01 -13.55 -5.24
C ALA A 104 -6.32 -14.36 -5.21
N ARG A 105 -7.09 -14.32 -6.31
CA ARG A 105 -8.33 -15.10 -6.47
C ARG A 105 -8.09 -16.61 -6.36
N ARG A 106 -7.06 -17.15 -7.01
CA ARG A 106 -6.73 -18.58 -6.91
C ARG A 106 -6.38 -19.01 -5.49
N ARG A 107 -5.73 -18.13 -4.72
CA ARG A 107 -5.25 -18.46 -3.36
C ARG A 107 -6.31 -18.28 -2.29
N TYR A 108 -7.09 -17.23 -2.41
CA TYR A 108 -7.95 -16.76 -1.32
C TYR A 108 -9.41 -16.56 -1.73
N GLY A 109 -9.76 -16.72 -3.02
CA GLY A 109 -11.10 -16.47 -3.53
C GLY A 109 -12.18 -17.44 -3.01
N SER A 110 -11.80 -18.52 -2.33
CA SER A 110 -12.75 -19.42 -1.65
C SER A 110 -13.27 -18.86 -0.32
N ALA A 111 -12.61 -17.87 0.26
CA ALA A 111 -13.08 -17.20 1.47
C ALA A 111 -14.29 -16.32 1.15
N ARG A 112 -15.40 -16.51 1.90
CA ARG A 112 -16.70 -15.86 1.62
C ARG A 112 -16.71 -14.36 1.93
N ASN A 113 -15.77 -13.90 2.73
CA ASN A 113 -15.67 -12.52 3.22
C ASN A 113 -14.59 -11.70 2.50
N VAL A 114 -14.05 -12.16 1.37
CA VAL A 114 -13.10 -11.39 0.54
C VAL A 114 -13.52 -11.43 -0.93
N ALA A 115 -13.47 -10.24 -1.58
CA ALA A 115 -13.70 -10.09 -3.02
C ALA A 115 -12.49 -9.37 -3.65
N PHE A 116 -11.96 -9.93 -4.76
CA PHE A 116 -10.82 -9.37 -5.48
C PHE A 116 -11.27 -8.78 -6.83
N HIS A 117 -10.88 -7.54 -7.12
CA HIS A 117 -11.21 -6.84 -8.37
C HIS A 117 -9.95 -6.33 -9.06
N HIS A 118 -9.88 -6.54 -10.38
CA HIS A 118 -8.91 -5.87 -11.24
C HIS A 118 -9.43 -4.46 -11.52
N LEU A 119 -8.76 -3.45 -10.94
CA LEU A 119 -9.21 -2.07 -10.97
C LEU A 119 -8.07 -1.12 -10.58
N ASP A 120 -7.90 -0.03 -11.34
CA ASP A 120 -7.00 1.08 -10.99
C ASP A 120 -7.77 2.11 -10.16
N VAL A 121 -7.48 2.18 -8.86
CA VAL A 121 -8.18 3.06 -7.92
C VAL A 121 -8.13 4.54 -8.30
N ALA A 122 -7.10 4.97 -9.03
CA ALA A 122 -6.95 6.37 -9.45
C ALA A 122 -7.77 6.72 -10.72
N ARG A 123 -8.28 5.71 -11.45
CA ARG A 123 -8.97 5.89 -12.74
C ARG A 123 -10.38 5.37 -12.73
N ASP A 124 -10.60 4.24 -12.07
CA ASP A 124 -11.84 3.49 -12.12
C ASP A 124 -12.72 3.77 -10.90
N PRO A 125 -14.04 3.68 -11.02
CA PRO A 125 -14.94 3.81 -9.88
C PRO A 125 -14.76 2.62 -8.92
N VAL A 126 -14.51 2.91 -7.65
CA VAL A 126 -14.39 1.90 -6.60
C VAL A 126 -15.75 1.31 -6.26
N PRO A 127 -15.95 -0.02 -6.37
CA PRO A 127 -17.23 -0.65 -6.01
C PRO A 127 -17.60 -0.40 -4.55
N GLY A 128 -18.77 0.21 -4.33
CA GLY A 128 -19.24 0.55 -3.00
C GLY A 128 -18.48 1.73 -2.36
N ALA A 129 -17.98 2.67 -3.16
CA ALA A 129 -17.39 3.91 -2.64
C ALA A 129 -18.33 4.60 -1.65
N GLY A 130 -17.75 5.23 -0.61
CA GLY A 130 -18.48 5.87 0.49
C GLY A 130 -19.06 4.91 1.53
N SER A 131 -18.78 3.60 1.44
CA SER A 131 -19.33 2.59 2.35
C SER A 131 -18.28 1.82 3.17
N PHE A 132 -17.01 2.11 3.01
CA PHE A 132 -15.95 1.43 3.76
C PHE A 132 -15.71 2.09 5.11
N ASP A 133 -15.62 1.28 6.15
CA ASP A 133 -15.30 1.71 7.51
C ASP A 133 -13.80 1.93 7.69
N ALA A 134 -13.01 1.11 7.03
CA ALA A 134 -11.57 1.18 7.03
C ALA A 134 -10.96 0.94 5.64
N LEU A 135 -9.71 1.38 5.46
CA LEU A 135 -8.94 1.20 4.23
C LEU A 135 -7.49 0.92 4.58
N VAL A 136 -6.87 0.05 3.78
CA VAL A 136 -5.43 -0.21 3.82
C VAL A 136 -4.82 0.02 2.43
N SER A 137 -3.64 0.64 2.38
CA SER A 137 -2.81 0.72 1.18
C SER A 137 -1.34 0.57 1.54
N MET A 138 -0.72 -0.51 1.09
CA MET A 138 0.67 -0.83 1.43
C MET A 138 1.60 -0.61 0.23
N HIS A 139 2.55 0.32 0.38
CA HIS A 139 3.62 0.57 -0.58
C HIS A 139 3.15 0.89 -2.01
N THR A 140 2.00 1.55 -2.16
CA THR A 140 1.46 2.00 -3.45
C THR A 140 2.00 3.38 -3.82
N LEU A 141 2.00 4.30 -2.86
CA LEU A 141 2.21 5.73 -3.13
C LEU A 141 3.61 6.04 -3.66
N TYR A 142 4.63 5.26 -3.27
CA TYR A 142 6.02 5.58 -3.62
C TYR A 142 6.34 5.38 -5.12
N TRP A 143 5.55 4.63 -5.83
CA TRP A 143 5.75 4.39 -7.26
C TRP A 143 4.53 4.70 -8.14
N HIS A 144 3.41 5.10 -7.54
CA HIS A 144 2.26 5.51 -8.33
C HIS A 144 2.49 6.90 -8.93
N PRO A 145 2.24 7.12 -10.24
CA PRO A 145 2.47 8.39 -10.91
C PRO A 145 1.66 9.55 -10.33
N ASN A 146 0.48 9.26 -9.79
CA ASN A 146 -0.40 10.25 -9.17
C ASN A 146 -0.78 9.81 -7.74
N PRO A 147 0.11 9.94 -6.74
CA PRO A 147 -0.19 9.51 -5.37
C PRO A 147 -1.30 10.33 -4.71
N LEU A 148 -1.46 11.61 -5.08
CA LEU A 148 -2.57 12.43 -4.59
C LEU A 148 -3.92 11.89 -5.10
N GLY A 149 -4.04 11.58 -6.39
CA GLY A 149 -5.26 11.00 -6.96
C GLY A 149 -5.65 9.66 -6.33
N VAL A 150 -4.65 8.81 -6.01
CA VAL A 150 -4.89 7.58 -5.24
C VAL A 150 -5.46 7.89 -3.88
N LEU A 151 -4.87 8.81 -3.13
CA LEU A 151 -5.33 9.18 -1.79
C LEU A 151 -6.73 9.81 -1.81
N GLU A 152 -7.02 10.67 -2.79
CA GLU A 152 -8.35 11.26 -2.98
C GLU A 152 -9.41 10.20 -3.30
N ALA A 153 -9.09 9.21 -4.14
CA ALA A 153 -9.96 8.08 -4.41
C ALA A 153 -10.19 7.22 -3.15
N CYS A 154 -9.13 6.97 -2.38
CA CYS A 154 -9.22 6.32 -1.08
C CYS A 154 -10.12 7.09 -0.12
N ARG A 155 -9.99 8.43 -0.09
CA ARG A 155 -10.82 9.29 0.75
C ARG A 155 -12.30 9.18 0.36
N ARG A 156 -12.62 9.19 -0.94
CA ARG A 156 -14.00 9.02 -1.44
C ARG A 156 -14.58 7.64 -1.16
N ALA A 157 -13.74 6.61 -1.09
CA ALA A 157 -14.18 5.25 -0.79
C ALA A 157 -14.62 5.08 0.66
N LEU A 158 -14.03 5.83 1.59
CA LEU A 158 -14.35 5.77 3.01
C LEU A 158 -15.66 6.49 3.35
N LYS A 159 -16.38 5.96 4.33
CA LYS A 159 -17.43 6.69 5.05
C LYS A 159 -16.88 7.97 5.66
N ALA A 160 -17.74 8.92 5.96
CA ALA A 160 -17.39 10.05 6.81
C ALA A 160 -16.88 9.54 8.17
N GLY A 161 -15.69 9.99 8.58
CA GLY A 161 -15.02 9.51 9.79
C GLY A 161 -14.41 8.11 9.71
N GLY A 162 -14.47 7.45 8.56
CA GLY A 162 -13.77 6.17 8.32
C GLY A 162 -12.26 6.34 8.40
N HIS A 163 -11.52 5.26 8.66
CA HIS A 163 -10.09 5.30 8.91
C HIS A 163 -9.28 4.68 7.78
N GLY A 164 -8.08 5.21 7.55
CA GLY A 164 -7.12 4.66 6.59
C GLY A 164 -5.79 4.32 7.25
N VAL A 165 -5.17 3.23 6.78
CA VAL A 165 -3.79 2.84 7.11
C VAL A 165 -2.98 2.87 5.82
N PHE A 166 -2.04 3.80 5.73
CA PHE A 166 -1.18 3.95 4.56
C PHE A 166 0.26 3.65 4.91
N LEU A 167 0.92 2.85 4.07
CA LEU A 167 2.36 2.63 4.15
C LEU A 167 3.04 3.08 2.87
N THR A 168 4.16 3.79 3.02
CA THR A 168 5.03 4.17 1.91
C THR A 168 6.49 4.02 2.29
N TYR A 169 7.38 3.87 1.31
CA TYR A 169 8.81 3.88 1.61
C TYR A 169 9.31 5.29 1.84
N ALA A 170 10.04 5.49 2.94
CA ALA A 170 10.67 6.76 3.30
C ALA A 170 12.03 6.95 2.60
N ARG A 171 12.64 5.88 2.15
CA ARG A 171 13.98 5.87 1.53
C ARG A 171 14.23 4.59 0.73
N PRO A 172 15.20 4.61 -0.20
CA PRO A 172 15.59 3.40 -0.92
C PRO A 172 16.17 2.32 0.01
N ALA A 173 15.97 1.07 -0.37
CA ALA A 173 16.49 -0.11 0.32
C ALA A 173 18.01 -0.27 0.10
N ARG A 174 18.82 0.62 0.68
CA ARG A 174 20.29 0.54 0.60
C ARG A 174 20.79 -0.67 1.39
N VAL A 175 21.07 -1.78 0.71
CA VAL A 175 21.36 -3.09 1.31
C VAL A 175 22.40 -3.01 2.44
N VAL A 176 23.58 -2.49 2.16
CA VAL A 176 24.69 -2.43 3.14
C VAL A 176 24.33 -1.57 4.34
N ARG A 177 23.74 -0.38 4.09
CA ARG A 177 23.37 0.54 5.17
C ARG A 177 22.29 -0.07 6.06
N THR A 178 21.23 -0.61 5.45
CA THR A 178 20.11 -1.18 6.18
C THR A 178 20.52 -2.45 6.91
N PHE A 179 21.35 -3.31 6.31
CA PHE A 179 21.95 -4.46 6.97
C PHE A 179 22.73 -4.05 8.24
N ARG A 180 23.61 -3.05 8.16
CA ARG A 180 24.37 -2.55 9.31
C ARG A 180 23.46 -2.03 10.42
N GLN A 181 22.39 -1.30 10.06
CA GLN A 181 21.42 -0.78 11.03
C GLN A 181 20.65 -1.91 11.74
N ILE A 182 20.18 -2.90 10.99
CA ILE A 182 19.48 -4.06 11.56
C ILE A 182 20.44 -4.85 12.45
N ARG A 183 21.67 -5.09 11.99
CA ARG A 183 22.69 -5.79 12.79
C ARG A 183 22.93 -5.08 14.13
N ALA A 184 23.07 -3.77 14.13
CA ALA A 184 23.30 -2.99 15.33
C ALA A 184 22.12 -3.01 16.30
N ARG A 185 20.88 -3.03 15.81
CA ARG A 185 19.65 -2.98 16.64
C ARG A 185 19.14 -4.35 17.06
N GLN A 186 19.30 -5.38 16.22
CA GLN A 186 18.63 -6.67 16.34
C GLN A 186 19.56 -7.90 16.19
N GLY A 187 20.87 -7.65 16.00
CA GLY A 187 21.89 -8.69 15.86
C GLY A 187 22.06 -9.24 14.44
N LEU A 188 23.10 -10.09 14.26
CA LEU A 188 23.54 -10.61 12.96
C LEU A 188 22.47 -11.51 12.31
N GLY A 189 21.80 -12.35 13.09
CA GLY A 189 20.77 -13.25 12.56
C GLY A 189 19.57 -12.54 11.95
N ALA A 190 19.13 -11.43 12.56
CA ALA A 190 18.07 -10.58 12.01
C ALA A 190 18.53 -9.88 10.72
N ALA A 191 19.75 -9.36 10.69
CA ALA A 191 20.34 -8.72 9.51
C ALA A 191 20.49 -9.71 8.33
N ALA A 192 20.95 -10.92 8.59
CA ALA A 192 21.07 -11.97 7.58
C ALA A 192 19.70 -12.36 7.00
N ARG A 193 18.69 -12.53 7.83
CA ARG A 193 17.31 -12.79 7.37
C ARG A 193 16.76 -11.64 6.52
N ALA A 194 17.09 -10.40 6.84
CA ALA A 194 16.63 -9.23 6.10
C ALA A 194 17.18 -9.18 4.65
N LEU A 195 18.32 -9.82 4.36
CA LEU A 195 18.88 -9.90 3.01
C LEU A 195 17.92 -10.56 2.02
N ARG A 196 17.10 -11.50 2.49
CA ARG A 196 16.06 -12.16 1.68
C ARG A 196 15.10 -11.15 1.02
N TRP A 197 14.87 -10.03 1.66
CA TRP A 197 14.03 -8.95 1.16
C TRP A 197 14.86 -7.80 0.55
N LEU A 198 15.95 -7.39 1.23
CA LEU A 198 16.76 -6.25 0.83
C LEU A 198 17.39 -6.44 -0.56
N VAL A 199 17.94 -7.64 -0.85
CA VAL A 199 18.64 -7.88 -2.12
C VAL A 199 17.67 -7.85 -3.30
N PRO A 200 16.57 -8.61 -3.35
CA PRO A 200 15.63 -8.56 -4.46
C PRO A 200 15.01 -7.17 -4.65
N THR A 201 14.68 -6.47 -3.55
CA THR A 201 14.12 -5.12 -3.64
C THR A 201 15.13 -4.13 -4.22
N ALA A 202 16.38 -4.15 -3.78
CA ALA A 202 17.42 -3.29 -4.34
C ALA A 202 17.70 -3.62 -5.82
N THR A 203 17.69 -4.90 -6.19
CA THR A 203 17.82 -5.32 -7.59
C THR A 203 16.66 -4.78 -8.43
N PHE A 204 15.43 -4.92 -7.95
CA PHE A 204 14.26 -4.36 -8.63
C PHE A 204 14.37 -2.83 -8.76
N GLU A 205 14.82 -2.13 -7.70
CA GLU A 205 15.05 -0.69 -7.72
C GLU A 205 16.10 -0.24 -8.76
N MET A 206 17.08 -1.06 -9.10
CA MET A 206 18.07 -0.76 -10.14
C MET A 206 17.52 -0.87 -11.57
N PHE A 207 16.57 -1.78 -11.80
CA PHE A 207 16.03 -2.08 -13.14
C PHE A 207 14.70 -1.38 -13.45
N ARG A 208 14.11 -0.70 -12.49
CA ARG A 208 12.86 0.01 -12.71
C ARG A 208 13.03 1.26 -13.57
N GLN A 209 12.02 1.57 -14.36
CA GLN A 209 12.02 2.72 -15.26
C GLN A 209 11.37 3.98 -14.68
N TYR A 210 10.74 3.86 -13.51
CA TYR A 210 10.06 4.98 -12.84
C TYR A 210 10.88 5.47 -11.65
N GLU A 211 11.01 6.79 -11.50
CA GLU A 211 11.59 7.38 -10.29
C GLU A 211 10.59 7.21 -9.15
N PRO A 212 10.98 6.53 -8.05
CA PRO A 212 10.11 6.38 -6.90
C PRO A 212 10.02 7.69 -6.14
N GLN A 213 8.88 7.95 -5.61
CA GLN A 213 8.64 9.07 -4.70
C GLN A 213 8.83 8.60 -3.26
N TYR A 214 10.05 8.74 -2.75
CA TYR A 214 10.29 8.56 -1.32
C TYR A 214 9.81 9.79 -0.59
N LEU A 215 8.90 9.60 0.37
CA LEU A 215 8.33 10.69 1.14
C LEU A 215 8.96 10.72 2.53
N ASN A 216 9.47 11.87 2.93
CA ASN A 216 9.76 12.07 4.34
C ASN A 216 8.45 12.26 5.13
N ARG A 217 8.55 12.32 6.47
CA ARG A 217 7.37 12.42 7.35
C ARG A 217 6.50 13.62 6.99
N ASP A 218 7.09 14.80 6.88
CA ASP A 218 6.35 16.05 6.65
C ASP A 218 5.69 16.10 5.27
N GLU A 219 6.37 15.55 4.25
CA GLU A 219 5.81 15.40 2.90
C GLU A 219 4.62 14.45 2.89
N PHE A 220 4.73 13.32 3.60
CA PHE A 220 3.67 12.34 3.70
C PHE A 220 2.45 12.90 4.43
N GLU A 221 2.66 13.58 5.57
CA GLU A 221 1.58 14.24 6.33
C GLU A 221 0.88 15.32 5.49
N ARG A 222 1.65 16.17 4.78
CA ARG A 222 1.07 17.18 3.88
C ARG A 222 0.26 16.56 2.74
N LEU A 223 0.76 15.47 2.15
CA LEU A 223 0.06 14.78 1.06
C LEU A 223 -1.28 14.20 1.52
N LEU A 224 -1.29 13.56 2.69
CA LEU A 224 -2.50 13.02 3.32
C LEU A 224 -3.50 14.13 3.67
N ALA A 225 -3.03 15.24 4.25
CA ALA A 225 -3.87 16.36 4.60
C ALA A 225 -4.51 17.03 3.36
N ARG A 226 -3.75 17.15 2.26
CA ARG A 226 -4.25 17.65 0.96
C ARG A 226 -5.33 16.75 0.38
N ALA A 227 -5.22 15.45 0.55
CA ALA A 227 -6.22 14.48 0.11
C ALA A 227 -7.49 14.44 0.97
N GLY A 228 -7.59 15.30 2.01
CA GLY A 228 -8.76 15.40 2.87
C GLY A 228 -8.76 14.45 4.06
N PHE A 229 -7.59 13.99 4.48
CA PHE A 229 -7.44 13.21 5.70
C PHE A 229 -7.02 14.08 6.90
N GLU A 230 -7.48 13.70 8.07
CA GLU A 230 -6.90 14.07 9.35
C GLU A 230 -5.85 13.02 9.71
N VAL A 231 -4.62 13.46 9.91
CA VAL A 231 -3.51 12.56 10.29
C VAL A 231 -3.55 12.36 11.80
N LEU A 232 -3.78 11.14 12.25
CA LEU A 232 -3.86 10.78 13.67
C LEU A 232 -2.49 10.33 14.20
N GLU A 233 -1.74 9.58 13.39
CA GLU A 233 -0.42 9.09 13.74
C GLU A 233 0.43 8.90 12.46
N VAL A 234 1.72 9.27 12.51
CA VAL A 234 2.72 8.85 11.53
C VAL A 234 3.93 8.34 12.28
N ARG A 235 4.40 7.16 11.91
CA ARG A 235 5.59 6.58 12.50
C ARG A 235 6.44 5.81 11.50
N ALA A 236 7.71 5.71 11.79
CA ALA A 236 8.61 4.85 11.05
C ALA A 236 8.43 3.38 11.46
N THR A 237 8.47 2.49 10.49
CA THR A 237 8.31 1.05 10.68
C THR A 237 9.10 0.26 9.63
N PHE A 238 9.12 -1.07 9.78
CA PHE A 238 9.68 -2.04 8.87
C PHE A 238 11.19 -1.88 8.61
N LEU A 239 11.96 -2.94 8.82
CA LEU A 239 13.39 -3.09 8.47
C LEU A 239 14.26 -1.83 8.74
N ALA A 240 14.39 -1.46 10.02
CA ALA A 240 15.13 -0.27 10.45
C ALA A 240 14.60 1.04 9.84
N ASP A 241 13.31 1.26 10.00
CA ASP A 241 12.63 2.50 9.63
C ASP A 241 12.64 2.79 8.11
N LEU A 242 12.53 1.73 7.31
CA LEU A 242 12.51 1.86 5.86
C LEU A 242 11.21 2.45 5.33
N SER A 243 10.11 2.21 6.05
CA SER A 243 8.77 2.67 5.69
C SER A 243 8.20 3.63 6.73
N LEU A 244 7.28 4.46 6.27
CA LEU A 244 6.38 5.24 7.12
C LEU A 244 5.00 4.59 7.08
N LEU A 245 4.40 4.43 8.25
CA LEU A 245 3.01 4.09 8.43
C LEU A 245 2.26 5.34 8.90
N ALA A 246 1.14 5.65 8.24
CA ALA A 246 0.20 6.67 8.67
C ALA A 246 -1.14 6.04 9.02
N TRP A 247 -1.69 6.41 10.16
CA TRP A 247 -3.08 6.17 10.54
C TRP A 247 -3.85 7.47 10.45
N VAL A 248 -4.92 7.46 9.68
CA VAL A 248 -5.66 8.67 9.33
C VAL A 248 -7.16 8.48 9.48
N ARG A 249 -7.88 9.59 9.59
CA ARG A 249 -9.34 9.63 9.56
C ARG A 249 -9.82 10.47 8.38
N ALA A 250 -10.81 9.98 7.66
CA ALA A 250 -11.46 10.72 6.60
C ALA A 250 -12.19 11.94 7.19
N ARG A 251 -11.78 13.17 6.80
CA ARG A 251 -12.48 14.39 7.23
C ARG A 251 -13.90 14.38 6.70
N ASN A 252 -14.84 14.85 7.50
CA ASN A 252 -16.18 15.13 7.01
C ASN A 252 -16.07 16.26 5.98
N VAL A 253 -16.56 16.06 4.77
CA VAL A 253 -16.77 17.16 3.84
C VAL A 253 -17.96 17.95 4.40
N ALA A 254 -17.69 19.04 5.09
CA ALA A 254 -18.74 19.98 5.45
C ALA A 254 -19.31 20.54 4.13
N GLY A 255 -20.56 20.23 3.82
CA GLY A 255 -21.31 20.91 2.77
C GLY A 255 -21.30 20.23 1.39
N ALA A 256 -21.94 19.09 1.25
CA ALA A 256 -22.62 18.68 0.03
C ALA A 256 -24.08 18.36 0.42
N GLN A 257 -24.75 19.39 0.93
CA GLN A 257 -26.21 19.47 0.95
C GLN A 257 -26.55 20.68 0.10
N ALA A 258 -26.92 20.46 -1.11
CA ALA A 258 -27.85 21.29 -1.88
C ALA A 258 -28.29 20.46 -3.10
#